data_1a4202604657f5d0a8c82750f2ccd8e6
#
_entry.id   1a4202604657f5d0a8c82750f2ccd8e6
#
_cell.length_a   1.000
_cell.length_b   1.000
_cell.length_c   1.000
_cell.angle_alpha   90.00
_cell.angle_beta   90.00
_cell.angle_gamma   90.00
#
_symmetry.space_group_name_H-M   'P 1'
#
loop_
_entity.id
_entity.type
_entity.pdbx_description
1 polymer ?
#
loop_
_entity_poly.entity_id
_entity_poly.type
_entity_poly.pdbx_seq_one_letter_code
_entity_poly.pdbx_strand_id
1 'polypeptide(L)'
;MQIVIMEPLGISEEKLRLLKEPFEAQGHTFKEYAKSSDESILISQAKDADVIILANMPLPLRVLDACEHLRYVNVAFTGVDHIPVAAAKARGIQISNASGYSTEAVSELGVGLAIDLMRNVPKTEQRCRAGMTKEGLIGSELKGKTVGIVGLGKIGSRSAALFHAFGCRILATSRTLHPDVPEYIWQVSLEKLLSLSDIVLLHCPLNDSTRGMIDSNALKHMKPSSYLISFLSVVNLTTSDLWYIM
;
A
#
# COMPACT_ATOMS: atom_id res chain seq x y z
N MET A 1 -31.55 0.28 5.49
CA MET A 1 -30.34 1.13 5.69
C MET A 1 -30.01 1.83 4.39
N GLN A 2 -29.55 3.07 4.50
CA GLN A 2 -29.02 3.80 3.35
C GLN A 2 -27.51 3.54 3.23
N ILE A 3 -27.09 2.95 2.13
CA ILE A 3 -25.68 2.65 1.82
C ILE A 3 -25.22 3.66 0.76
N VAL A 4 -24.14 4.37 1.06
CA VAL A 4 -23.60 5.40 0.18
C VAL A 4 -22.23 4.97 -0.34
N ILE A 5 -22.09 4.86 -1.66
CA ILE A 5 -20.84 4.61 -2.35
C ILE A 5 -20.30 5.96 -2.81
N MET A 6 -19.18 6.41 -2.21
CA MET A 6 -18.70 7.78 -2.35
C MET A 6 -17.73 7.99 -3.52
N GLU A 7 -17.32 6.92 -4.18
CA GLU A 7 -16.45 6.95 -5.36
C GLU A 7 -16.60 5.66 -6.17
N PRO A 8 -16.25 5.64 -7.47
CA PRO A 8 -16.20 4.42 -8.26
C PRO A 8 -15.27 3.38 -7.66
N LEU A 9 -15.73 2.13 -7.52
CA LEU A 9 -14.99 1.04 -6.88
C LEU A 9 -14.09 0.25 -7.85
N GLY A 10 -13.94 0.70 -9.11
CA GLY A 10 -13.09 0.05 -10.11
C GLY A 10 -13.63 -1.30 -10.62
N ILE A 11 -14.93 -1.55 -10.49
CA ILE A 11 -15.63 -2.72 -11.04
C ILE A 11 -16.65 -2.29 -12.08
N SER A 12 -17.08 -3.20 -12.95
CA SER A 12 -18.14 -2.90 -13.94
C SER A 12 -19.49 -2.63 -13.25
N GLU A 13 -20.32 -1.80 -13.88
CA GLU A 13 -21.68 -1.51 -13.42
C GLU A 13 -22.51 -2.78 -13.23
N GLU A 14 -22.40 -3.74 -14.16
CA GLU A 14 -23.07 -5.03 -14.07
C GLU A 14 -22.66 -5.78 -12.79
N LYS A 15 -21.36 -5.85 -12.51
CA LYS A 15 -20.84 -6.51 -11.29
C LYS A 15 -21.32 -5.79 -10.04
N LEU A 16 -21.31 -4.46 -10.03
CA LEU A 16 -21.81 -3.68 -8.91
C LEU A 16 -23.31 -3.91 -8.69
N ARG A 17 -24.10 -3.94 -9.76
CA ARG A 17 -25.54 -4.26 -9.69
C ARG A 17 -25.79 -5.64 -9.06
N LEU A 18 -25.09 -6.67 -9.52
CA LEU A 18 -25.20 -8.03 -8.97
C LEU A 18 -24.83 -8.08 -7.47
N LEU A 19 -23.83 -7.29 -7.04
CA LEU A 19 -23.45 -7.23 -5.64
C LEU A 19 -24.46 -6.50 -4.76
N LYS A 20 -25.20 -5.52 -5.29
CA LYS A 20 -26.23 -4.76 -4.56
C LYS A 20 -27.56 -5.53 -4.41
N GLU A 21 -27.90 -6.31 -5.43
CA GLU A 21 -29.20 -7.00 -5.53
C GLU A 21 -29.63 -7.75 -4.25
N PRO A 22 -28.77 -8.54 -3.57
CA PRO A 22 -29.15 -9.22 -2.33
C PRO A 22 -29.51 -8.29 -1.17
N PHE A 23 -28.90 -7.10 -1.13
CA PHE A 23 -29.15 -6.09 -0.10
C PHE A 23 -30.41 -5.28 -0.43
N GLU A 24 -30.61 -4.94 -1.69
CA GLU A 24 -31.82 -4.26 -2.16
C GLU A 24 -33.07 -5.11 -1.91
N ALA A 25 -32.97 -6.43 -2.14
CA ALA A 25 -34.03 -7.39 -1.81
C ALA A 25 -34.38 -7.43 -0.31
N GLN A 26 -33.44 -7.02 0.56
CA GLN A 26 -33.66 -6.88 2.02
C GLN A 26 -34.15 -5.48 2.42
N GLY A 27 -34.47 -4.61 1.44
CA GLY A 27 -34.97 -3.25 1.68
C GLY A 27 -33.87 -2.22 1.99
N HIS A 28 -32.61 -2.50 1.62
CA HIS A 28 -31.54 -1.51 1.68
C HIS A 28 -31.53 -0.66 0.41
N THR A 29 -31.10 0.59 0.51
CA THR A 29 -31.01 1.51 -0.62
C THR A 29 -29.55 1.91 -0.86
N PHE A 30 -29.16 2.03 -2.14
CA PHE A 30 -27.84 2.47 -2.53
C PHE A 30 -27.91 3.85 -3.18
N LYS A 31 -26.95 4.71 -2.81
CA LYS A 31 -26.65 5.96 -3.53
C LYS A 31 -25.19 5.91 -3.99
N GLU A 32 -24.96 6.22 -5.24
CA GLU A 32 -23.62 6.16 -5.86
C GLU A 32 -23.21 7.54 -6.34
N TYR A 33 -21.99 7.91 -6.06
CA TYR A 33 -21.46 9.23 -6.39
C TYR A 33 -20.11 9.13 -7.11
N ALA A 34 -19.81 10.15 -7.91
CA ALA A 34 -18.47 10.37 -8.42
C ALA A 34 -17.54 10.87 -7.29
N LYS A 35 -16.26 10.60 -7.44
CA LYS A 35 -15.23 11.08 -6.51
C LYS A 35 -15.25 12.61 -6.43
N SER A 36 -15.23 13.16 -5.23
CA SER A 36 -15.11 14.59 -4.96
C SER A 36 -14.03 14.85 -3.92
N SER A 37 -13.44 16.05 -3.95
CA SER A 37 -12.56 16.58 -2.91
C SER A 37 -13.19 17.75 -2.14
N ASP A 38 -14.42 18.15 -2.50
CA ASP A 38 -15.14 19.22 -1.85
C ASP A 38 -15.91 18.68 -0.65
N GLU A 39 -15.53 19.12 0.55
CA GLU A 39 -16.14 18.67 1.81
C GLU A 39 -17.64 18.94 1.87
N SER A 40 -18.13 20.05 1.29
CA SER A 40 -19.56 20.39 1.31
C SER A 40 -20.38 19.44 0.46
N ILE A 41 -19.83 19.02 -0.68
CA ILE A 41 -20.42 17.98 -1.52
C ILE A 41 -20.41 16.64 -0.79
N LEU A 42 -19.26 16.25 -0.21
CA LEU A 42 -19.15 14.99 0.53
C LEU A 42 -20.13 14.93 1.72
N ILE A 43 -20.29 16.02 2.47
CA ILE A 43 -21.27 16.13 3.55
C ILE A 43 -22.70 15.93 3.00
N SER A 44 -23.06 16.63 1.93
CA SER A 44 -24.41 16.53 1.34
C SER A 44 -24.73 15.11 0.85
N GLN A 45 -23.74 14.38 0.39
CA GLN A 45 -23.85 13.01 -0.10
C GLN A 45 -23.96 11.99 1.04
N ALA A 46 -23.20 12.19 2.11
CA ALA A 46 -23.00 11.19 3.17
C ALA A 46 -23.85 11.38 4.43
N LYS A 47 -24.40 12.58 4.71
CA LYS A 47 -25.04 12.94 5.98
C LYS A 47 -26.14 11.98 6.46
N ASP A 48 -26.88 11.40 5.53
CA ASP A 48 -28.00 10.49 5.83
C ASP A 48 -27.59 9.00 5.72
N ALA A 49 -26.28 8.70 5.58
CA ALA A 49 -25.81 7.34 5.39
C ALA A 49 -25.81 6.54 6.70
N ASP A 50 -26.31 5.31 6.66
CA ASP A 50 -26.06 4.29 7.68
C ASP A 50 -24.71 3.59 7.44
N VAL A 51 -24.34 3.43 6.15
CA VAL A 51 -23.13 2.76 5.70
C VAL A 51 -22.46 3.59 4.61
N ILE A 52 -21.16 3.80 4.74
CA ILE A 52 -20.32 4.40 3.70
C ILE A 52 -19.42 3.32 3.10
N ILE A 53 -19.32 3.29 1.77
CA ILE A 53 -18.36 2.49 1.01
C ILE A 53 -17.49 3.47 0.23
N LEU A 54 -16.19 3.36 0.37
CA LEU A 54 -15.20 4.12 -0.39
C LEU A 54 -13.94 3.27 -0.62
N ALA A 55 -13.07 3.64 -1.55
CA ALA A 55 -11.82 2.93 -1.81
C ALA A 55 -10.62 3.69 -1.21
N ASN A 56 -10.06 4.65 -1.93
CA ASN A 56 -8.87 5.39 -1.51
C ASN A 56 -9.12 6.91 -1.39
N MET A 57 -10.36 7.35 -1.50
CA MET A 57 -10.74 8.73 -1.29
C MET A 57 -10.63 9.09 0.19
N PRO A 58 -10.00 10.22 0.57
CA PRO A 58 -10.01 10.68 1.95
C PRO A 58 -11.44 10.89 2.47
N LEU A 59 -11.69 10.46 3.70
CA LEU A 59 -12.90 10.78 4.45
C LEU A 59 -12.55 11.84 5.52
N PRO A 60 -12.78 13.13 5.26
CA PRO A 60 -12.49 14.17 6.23
C PRO A 60 -13.28 14.00 7.54
N LEU A 61 -12.68 14.41 8.66
CA LEU A 61 -13.36 14.33 9.97
C LEU A 61 -14.71 15.06 9.97
N ARG A 62 -14.79 16.23 9.33
CA ARG A 62 -16.05 17.00 9.21
C ARG A 62 -17.16 16.25 8.49
N VAL A 63 -16.81 15.44 7.48
CA VAL A 63 -17.76 14.59 6.77
C VAL A 63 -18.25 13.48 7.70
N LEU A 64 -17.32 12.82 8.41
CA LEU A 64 -17.68 11.81 9.41
C LEU A 64 -18.60 12.39 10.49
N ASP A 65 -18.30 13.59 11.00
CA ASP A 65 -19.08 14.25 12.07
C ASP A 65 -20.49 14.63 11.61
N ALA A 66 -20.68 14.95 10.33
CA ALA A 66 -21.98 15.27 9.75
C ALA A 66 -22.90 14.04 9.56
N CYS A 67 -22.35 12.84 9.66
CA CYS A 67 -23.09 11.59 9.46
C CYS A 67 -23.64 11.07 10.80
N GLU A 68 -24.80 11.56 11.26
CA GLU A 68 -25.35 11.23 12.58
C GLU A 68 -25.75 9.75 12.72
N HIS A 69 -26.19 9.12 11.64
CA HIS A 69 -26.71 7.74 11.64
C HIS A 69 -25.66 6.70 11.21
N LEU A 70 -24.44 7.12 10.89
CA LEU A 70 -23.40 6.25 10.38
C LEU A 70 -22.98 5.19 11.40
N ARG A 71 -23.03 3.93 10.99
CA ARG A 71 -22.68 2.76 11.82
C ARG A 71 -21.47 2.00 11.29
N TYR A 72 -21.20 2.12 9.98
CA TYR A 72 -20.20 1.29 9.33
C TYR A 72 -19.55 2.00 8.15
N VAL A 73 -18.22 1.89 8.07
CA VAL A 73 -17.42 2.32 6.92
C VAL A 73 -16.72 1.12 6.33
N ASN A 74 -17.05 0.80 5.09
CA ASN A 74 -16.37 -0.24 4.32
C ASN A 74 -15.33 0.40 3.40
N VAL A 75 -14.06 0.08 3.63
CA VAL A 75 -12.95 0.56 2.82
C VAL A 75 -12.59 -0.52 1.80
N ALA A 76 -12.98 -0.32 0.55
CA ALA A 76 -12.68 -1.21 -0.57
C ALA A 76 -11.21 -1.06 -1.02
N PHE A 77 -10.29 -0.98 -0.05
CA PHE A 77 -8.86 -0.83 -0.21
C PHE A 77 -8.12 -1.47 0.97
N THR A 78 -6.80 -1.65 0.88
CA THR A 78 -6.02 -2.25 1.98
C THR A 78 -5.71 -1.23 3.08
N GLY A 79 -5.22 -0.04 2.72
CA GLY A 79 -4.89 1.02 3.67
C GLY A 79 -6.14 1.72 4.22
N VAL A 80 -6.08 2.18 5.46
CA VAL A 80 -7.15 2.95 6.12
C VAL A 80 -6.67 4.28 6.70
N ASP A 81 -5.46 4.71 6.32
CA ASP A 81 -4.82 5.93 6.79
C ASP A 81 -5.53 7.22 6.34
N HIS A 82 -6.36 7.13 5.30
CA HIS A 82 -7.22 8.19 4.79
C HIS A 82 -8.58 8.30 5.50
N ILE A 83 -8.83 7.43 6.50
CA ILE A 83 -10.04 7.43 7.33
C ILE A 83 -9.71 7.92 8.74
N PRO A 84 -10.52 8.77 9.39
CA PRO A 84 -10.33 9.21 10.76
C PRO A 84 -10.72 8.09 11.75
N VAL A 85 -9.93 7.00 11.77
CA VAL A 85 -10.22 5.75 12.49
C VAL A 85 -10.47 5.97 13.98
N ALA A 86 -9.68 6.84 14.62
CA ALA A 86 -9.84 7.14 16.05
C ALA A 86 -11.19 7.80 16.35
N ALA A 87 -11.61 8.77 15.54
CA ALA A 87 -12.90 9.45 15.69
C ALA A 87 -14.08 8.50 15.41
N ALA A 88 -13.98 7.69 14.37
CA ALA A 88 -14.98 6.67 14.06
C ALA A 88 -15.17 5.68 15.22
N LYS A 89 -14.04 5.19 15.78
CA LYS A 89 -14.05 4.28 16.93
C LYS A 89 -14.68 4.92 18.17
N ALA A 90 -14.37 6.19 18.46
CA ALA A 90 -14.95 6.92 19.59
C ALA A 90 -16.48 7.05 19.48
N ARG A 91 -17.03 7.06 18.26
CA ARG A 91 -18.47 7.09 17.97
C ARG A 91 -19.11 5.70 17.84
N GLY A 92 -18.35 4.60 18.04
CA GLY A 92 -18.84 3.24 17.88
C GLY A 92 -19.04 2.82 16.41
N ILE A 93 -18.53 3.59 15.46
CA ILE A 93 -18.59 3.27 14.02
C ILE A 93 -17.59 2.15 13.72
N GLN A 94 -18.06 1.06 13.14
CA GLN A 94 -17.20 -0.03 12.73
C GLN A 94 -16.52 0.28 11.38
N ILE A 95 -15.28 -0.14 11.24
CA ILE A 95 -14.52 0.00 9.99
C ILE A 95 -14.00 -1.36 9.58
N SER A 96 -14.19 -1.73 8.32
CA SER A 96 -13.49 -2.86 7.69
C SER A 96 -12.72 -2.41 6.48
N ASN A 97 -11.75 -3.22 6.08
CA ASN A 97 -10.99 -3.01 4.85
C ASN A 97 -10.90 -4.29 4.02
N ALA A 98 -10.46 -4.16 2.76
CA ALA A 98 -10.28 -5.28 1.86
C ALA A 98 -8.86 -5.89 1.97
N SER A 99 -8.38 -6.13 3.19
CA SER A 99 -7.03 -6.67 3.41
C SER A 99 -6.83 -8.02 2.74
N GLY A 100 -5.81 -8.12 1.90
CA GLY A 100 -5.37 -9.35 1.24
C GLY A 100 -5.72 -9.46 -0.25
N TYR A 101 -6.61 -8.62 -0.79
CA TYR A 101 -6.99 -8.67 -2.21
C TYR A 101 -5.81 -8.37 -3.15
N SER A 102 -4.88 -7.53 -2.72
CA SER A 102 -3.74 -7.07 -3.53
C SER A 102 -2.43 -7.81 -3.20
N THR A 103 -2.48 -8.87 -2.38
CA THR A 103 -1.26 -9.54 -1.90
C THR A 103 -0.37 -10.00 -3.05
N GLU A 104 -0.91 -10.73 -4.02
CA GLU A 104 -0.16 -11.21 -5.18
C GLU A 104 0.29 -10.03 -6.05
N ALA A 105 -0.64 -9.15 -6.45
CA ALA A 105 -0.36 -8.04 -7.37
C ALA A 105 0.77 -7.11 -6.85
N VAL A 106 0.76 -6.75 -5.58
CA VAL A 106 1.80 -5.87 -5.00
C VAL A 106 3.12 -6.62 -4.84
N SER A 107 3.10 -7.88 -4.46
CA SER A 107 4.32 -8.68 -4.31
C SER A 107 5.01 -8.93 -5.65
N GLU A 108 4.24 -9.24 -6.70
CA GLU A 108 4.75 -9.39 -8.07
C GLU A 108 5.29 -8.08 -8.63
N LEU A 109 4.59 -6.97 -8.41
CA LEU A 109 5.05 -5.63 -8.79
C LEU A 109 6.39 -5.30 -8.11
N GLY A 110 6.59 -5.70 -6.85
CA GLY A 110 7.86 -5.54 -6.13
C GLY A 110 9.02 -6.23 -6.81
N VAL A 111 8.82 -7.45 -7.27
CA VAL A 111 9.83 -8.19 -8.06
C VAL A 111 10.06 -7.50 -9.42
N GLY A 112 8.98 -7.11 -10.10
CA GLY A 112 9.06 -6.39 -11.38
C GLY A 112 9.89 -5.12 -11.28
N LEU A 113 9.60 -4.26 -10.30
CA LEU A 113 10.32 -3.00 -10.05
C LEU A 113 11.80 -3.26 -9.69
N ALA A 114 12.09 -4.28 -8.89
CA ALA A 114 13.47 -4.65 -8.57
C ALA A 114 14.24 -5.05 -9.82
N ILE A 115 13.65 -5.85 -10.71
CA ILE A 115 14.25 -6.24 -11.98
C ILE A 115 14.44 -5.00 -12.89
N ASP A 116 13.45 -4.15 -13.01
CA ASP A 116 13.49 -2.92 -13.82
C ASP A 116 14.66 -2.02 -13.39
N LEU A 117 14.81 -1.77 -12.10
CA LEU A 117 15.87 -0.96 -11.53
C LEU A 117 17.25 -1.60 -11.77
N MET A 118 17.39 -2.87 -11.41
CA MET A 118 18.67 -3.59 -11.48
C MET A 118 19.13 -3.86 -12.92
N ARG A 119 18.21 -3.95 -13.87
CA ARG A 119 18.50 -4.22 -15.29
C ARG A 119 18.45 -2.98 -16.16
N ASN A 120 18.22 -1.80 -15.58
CA ASN A 120 18.08 -0.52 -16.30
C ASN A 120 17.02 -0.58 -17.43
N VAL A 121 15.92 -1.33 -17.24
CA VAL A 121 14.92 -1.57 -18.29
C VAL A 121 14.39 -0.28 -18.89
N PRO A 122 13.92 0.72 -18.10
CA PRO A 122 13.40 1.98 -18.65
C PRO A 122 14.44 2.76 -19.48
N LYS A 123 15.70 2.81 -19.00
CA LYS A 123 16.78 3.50 -19.71
C LYS A 123 17.14 2.78 -21.02
N THR A 124 17.13 1.45 -21.00
CA THR A 124 17.40 0.62 -22.17
C THR A 124 16.28 0.79 -23.20
N GLU A 125 15.02 0.77 -22.77
CA GLU A 125 13.86 0.97 -23.62
C GLU A 125 13.90 2.35 -24.30
N GLN A 126 14.16 3.42 -23.53
CA GLN A 126 14.29 4.78 -24.07
C GLN A 126 15.38 4.87 -25.15
N ARG A 127 16.56 4.26 -24.92
CA ARG A 127 17.64 4.22 -25.90
C ARG A 127 17.27 3.44 -27.15
N CYS A 128 16.66 2.27 -27.00
CA CYS A 128 16.22 1.47 -28.16
C CYS A 128 15.23 2.25 -29.03
N ARG A 129 14.27 2.97 -28.43
CA ARG A 129 13.34 3.85 -29.17
C ARG A 129 14.04 4.99 -29.91
N ALA A 130 15.19 5.44 -29.40
CA ALA A 130 16.03 6.44 -30.06
C ALA A 130 17.05 5.84 -31.06
N GLY A 131 16.93 4.54 -31.39
CA GLY A 131 17.85 3.87 -32.31
C GLY A 131 19.24 3.60 -31.74
N MET A 132 19.42 3.72 -30.42
CA MET A 132 20.67 3.44 -29.71
C MET A 132 20.70 2.03 -29.11
N THR A 133 21.88 1.60 -28.65
CA THR A 133 22.07 0.31 -27.99
C THR A 133 22.06 0.42 -26.47
N LYS A 134 22.08 -0.73 -25.77
CA LYS A 134 22.23 -0.83 -24.31
C LYS A 134 23.64 -0.56 -23.79
N GLU A 135 24.56 -0.12 -24.62
CA GLU A 135 25.97 0.09 -24.26
C GLU A 135 26.12 0.99 -23.02
N GLY A 136 26.92 0.56 -22.04
CA GLY A 136 27.10 1.25 -20.75
C GLY A 136 25.94 1.06 -19.74
N LEU A 137 24.85 0.37 -20.10
CA LEU A 137 23.76 0.02 -19.18
C LEU A 137 23.88 -1.44 -18.71
N ILE A 138 24.98 -1.76 -18.07
CA ILE A 138 25.20 -3.08 -17.47
C ILE A 138 24.38 -3.16 -16.20
N GLY A 139 23.44 -4.12 -16.15
CA GLY A 139 22.63 -4.41 -14.97
C GLY A 139 23.23 -5.53 -14.13
N SER A 140 22.56 -5.83 -13.02
CA SER A 140 22.85 -6.97 -12.15
C SER A 140 21.63 -7.89 -12.01
N GLU A 141 21.84 -9.08 -11.52
CA GLU A 141 20.78 -10.08 -11.30
C GLU A 141 20.33 -10.13 -9.84
N LEU A 142 19.13 -10.63 -9.58
CA LEU A 142 18.58 -10.79 -8.23
C LEU A 142 19.28 -11.91 -7.44
N LYS A 143 19.68 -12.98 -8.11
CA LYS A 143 20.29 -14.14 -7.46
C LYS A 143 21.49 -13.75 -6.59
N GLY A 144 21.48 -14.20 -5.34
CA GLY A 144 22.53 -13.91 -4.34
C GLY A 144 22.45 -12.53 -3.69
N LYS A 145 21.52 -11.66 -4.11
CA LYS A 145 21.29 -10.37 -3.45
C LYS A 145 20.62 -10.56 -2.10
N THR A 146 20.78 -9.58 -1.24
CA THR A 146 20.07 -9.50 0.05
C THR A 146 18.89 -8.56 -0.10
N VAL A 147 17.70 -9.05 0.21
CA VAL A 147 16.46 -8.30 0.16
C VAL A 147 15.94 -8.08 1.58
N GLY A 148 15.76 -6.82 1.95
CA GLY A 148 15.20 -6.41 3.24
C GLY A 148 13.71 -6.12 3.12
N ILE A 149 12.90 -6.80 3.93
CA ILE A 149 11.44 -6.64 3.98
C ILE A 149 11.09 -5.90 5.27
N VAL A 150 10.57 -4.69 5.13
CA VAL A 150 10.06 -3.90 6.27
C VAL A 150 8.57 -4.10 6.39
N GLY A 151 8.16 -4.95 7.34
CA GLY A 151 6.78 -5.36 7.56
C GLY A 151 6.47 -6.77 7.01
N LEU A 152 6.34 -7.75 7.91
CA LEU A 152 6.01 -9.15 7.59
C LEU A 152 4.50 -9.45 7.67
N GLY A 153 3.67 -8.54 7.11
CA GLY A 153 2.26 -8.83 6.87
C GLY A 153 2.05 -9.74 5.65
N LYS A 154 0.81 -9.92 5.20
CA LYS A 154 0.48 -10.78 4.04
C LYS A 154 1.33 -10.45 2.80
N ILE A 155 1.45 -9.18 2.45
CA ILE A 155 2.23 -8.73 1.28
C ILE A 155 3.73 -8.97 1.51
N GLY A 156 4.28 -8.54 2.66
CA GLY A 156 5.71 -8.69 2.94
C GLY A 156 6.15 -10.14 2.99
N SER A 157 5.35 -11.02 3.60
CA SER A 157 5.64 -12.47 3.62
C SER A 157 5.59 -13.08 2.20
N ARG A 158 4.64 -12.63 1.38
CA ARG A 158 4.55 -13.09 -0.02
C ARG A 158 5.73 -12.58 -0.86
N SER A 159 6.10 -11.31 -0.71
CA SER A 159 7.30 -10.76 -1.35
C SER A 159 8.57 -11.51 -0.94
N ALA A 160 8.72 -11.81 0.36
CA ALA A 160 9.84 -12.63 0.86
C ALA A 160 9.91 -13.99 0.15
N ALA A 161 8.78 -14.67 -0.03
CA ALA A 161 8.73 -15.96 -0.73
C ALA A 161 9.12 -15.83 -2.22
N LEU A 162 8.63 -14.80 -2.90
CA LEU A 162 8.98 -14.56 -4.31
C LEU A 162 10.48 -14.27 -4.48
N PHE A 163 11.05 -13.34 -3.72
CA PHE A 163 12.47 -13.03 -3.79
C PHE A 163 13.35 -14.22 -3.38
N HIS A 164 12.92 -15.03 -2.40
CA HIS A 164 13.61 -16.26 -2.06
C HIS A 164 13.65 -17.24 -3.24
N ALA A 165 12.55 -17.39 -3.98
CA ALA A 165 12.49 -18.22 -5.18
C ALA A 165 13.45 -17.74 -6.31
N PHE A 166 13.76 -16.43 -6.34
CA PHE A 166 14.81 -15.88 -7.22
C PHE A 166 16.24 -16.10 -6.69
N GLY A 167 16.41 -16.80 -5.55
CA GLY A 167 17.72 -17.08 -4.95
C GLY A 167 18.29 -15.91 -4.14
N CYS A 168 17.44 -14.99 -3.67
CA CYS A 168 17.85 -13.93 -2.76
C CYS A 168 17.94 -14.41 -1.31
N ARG A 169 18.78 -13.76 -0.52
CA ARG A 169 18.76 -13.86 0.95
C ARG A 169 17.74 -12.88 1.50
N ILE A 170 16.93 -13.33 2.45
CA ILE A 170 15.83 -12.53 2.97
C ILE A 170 16.11 -12.08 4.40
N LEU A 171 16.16 -10.77 4.61
CA LEU A 171 16.12 -10.13 5.91
C LEU A 171 14.73 -9.50 6.10
N ALA A 172 14.24 -9.53 7.32
CA ALA A 172 12.95 -8.89 7.62
C ALA A 172 12.99 -8.16 8.95
N THR A 173 12.19 -7.11 9.05
CA THR A 173 11.90 -6.43 10.31
C THR A 173 10.41 -6.17 10.42
N SER A 174 9.86 -6.32 11.62
CA SER A 174 8.46 -6.03 11.93
C SER A 174 8.33 -5.60 13.39
N ARG A 175 7.23 -4.92 13.71
CA ARG A 175 6.95 -4.47 15.09
C ARG A 175 6.91 -5.62 16.08
N THR A 176 6.38 -6.76 15.67
CA THR A 176 6.27 -7.97 16.48
C THR A 176 7.13 -9.05 15.85
N LEU A 177 7.88 -9.78 16.66
CA LEU A 177 8.58 -10.97 16.18
C LEU A 177 7.53 -12.03 15.79
N HIS A 178 7.75 -12.66 14.65
CA HIS A 178 6.92 -13.75 14.16
C HIS A 178 7.68 -15.06 14.39
N PRO A 179 7.28 -15.89 15.36
CA PRO A 179 8.01 -17.14 15.67
C PRO A 179 7.90 -18.18 14.55
N ASP A 180 6.83 -18.15 13.78
CA ASP A 180 6.50 -19.15 12.76
C ASP A 180 6.88 -18.72 11.34
N VAL A 181 7.90 -17.85 11.18
CA VAL A 181 8.38 -17.49 9.83
C VAL A 181 9.20 -18.65 9.24
N PRO A 182 9.17 -18.83 7.90
CA PRO A 182 10.06 -19.77 7.22
C PRO A 182 11.54 -19.55 7.55
N GLU A 183 12.32 -20.63 7.67
CA GLU A 183 13.75 -20.59 8.05
C GLU A 183 14.63 -19.71 7.17
N TYR A 184 14.22 -19.47 5.92
CA TYR A 184 14.93 -18.57 5.01
C TYR A 184 14.75 -17.08 5.31
N ILE A 185 13.86 -16.70 6.26
CA ILE A 185 13.62 -15.32 6.68
C ILE A 185 14.38 -15.03 7.99
N TRP A 186 15.37 -14.17 7.92
CA TRP A 186 16.12 -13.76 9.10
C TRP A 186 15.57 -12.43 9.62
N GLN A 187 14.94 -12.49 10.81
CA GLN A 187 14.42 -11.30 11.47
C GLN A 187 15.55 -10.53 12.15
N VAL A 188 15.70 -9.25 11.83
CA VAL A 188 16.77 -8.37 12.33
C VAL A 188 16.22 -6.98 12.65
N SER A 189 17.03 -6.12 13.31
CA SER A 189 16.69 -4.69 13.51
C SER A 189 16.61 -3.95 12.16
N LEU A 190 15.87 -2.83 12.12
CA LEU A 190 15.77 -2.00 10.92
C LEU A 190 17.15 -1.54 10.44
N GLU A 191 17.99 -1.03 11.35
CA GLU A 191 19.35 -0.57 11.04
C GLU A 191 20.18 -1.67 10.38
N LYS A 192 20.16 -2.88 10.95
CA LYS A 192 20.88 -4.03 10.38
C LYS A 192 20.30 -4.46 9.02
N LEU A 193 18.99 -4.40 8.86
CA LEU A 193 18.34 -4.67 7.58
C LEU A 193 18.82 -3.67 6.52
N LEU A 194 18.76 -2.37 6.82
CA LEU A 194 19.17 -1.32 5.89
C LEU A 194 20.64 -1.45 5.49
N SER A 195 21.55 -1.72 6.45
CA SER A 195 22.99 -1.82 6.20
C SER A 195 23.40 -3.04 5.35
N LEU A 196 22.63 -4.12 5.39
CA LEU A 196 22.97 -5.37 4.71
C LEU A 196 22.23 -5.58 3.39
N SER A 197 21.12 -4.86 3.17
CA SER A 197 20.26 -5.09 2.00
C SER A 197 20.78 -4.42 0.73
N ASP A 198 20.62 -5.10 -0.39
CA ASP A 198 20.82 -4.56 -1.74
C ASP A 198 19.49 -3.97 -2.28
N ILE A 199 18.37 -4.50 -1.80
CA ILE A 199 17.02 -4.03 -2.12
C ILE A 199 16.23 -3.99 -0.81
N VAL A 200 15.53 -2.90 -0.55
CA VAL A 200 14.63 -2.73 0.60
C VAL A 200 13.21 -2.51 0.09
N LEU A 201 12.27 -3.32 0.58
CA LEU A 201 10.84 -3.17 0.28
C LEU A 201 10.09 -2.73 1.54
N LEU A 202 9.28 -1.67 1.42
CA LEU A 202 8.44 -1.17 2.50
C LEU A 202 7.02 -1.72 2.34
N HIS A 203 6.61 -2.57 3.28
CA HIS A 203 5.28 -3.20 3.35
C HIS A 203 4.57 -2.96 4.70
N CYS A 204 5.08 -2.03 5.50
CA CYS A 204 4.44 -1.64 6.75
C CYS A 204 3.32 -0.60 6.50
N PRO A 205 2.18 -0.64 7.22
CA PRO A 205 1.15 0.38 7.09
C PRO A 205 1.65 1.74 7.61
N LEU A 206 1.10 2.84 7.05
CA LEU A 206 1.34 4.18 7.59
C LEU A 206 0.54 4.38 8.88
N ASN A 207 1.25 4.68 9.95
CA ASN A 207 0.68 5.05 11.25
C ASN A 207 1.72 5.88 12.04
N ASP A 208 1.39 6.31 13.25
CA ASP A 208 2.26 7.16 14.06
C ASP A 208 3.64 6.53 14.34
N SER A 209 3.74 5.20 14.42
CA SER A 209 5.00 4.50 14.66
C SER A 209 5.85 4.26 13.41
N THR A 210 5.28 4.40 12.21
CA THR A 210 5.95 4.16 10.93
C THR A 210 6.14 5.44 10.12
N ARG A 211 5.48 6.52 10.53
CA ARG A 211 5.62 7.84 9.89
C ARG A 211 7.06 8.33 10.02
N GLY A 212 7.70 8.61 8.89
CA GLY A 212 9.08 9.09 8.85
C GLY A 212 10.12 8.06 9.33
N MET A 213 9.80 6.77 9.37
CA MET A 213 10.72 5.74 9.85
C MET A 213 11.96 5.57 8.94
N ILE A 214 11.85 5.97 7.68
CA ILE A 214 12.97 6.05 6.75
C ILE A 214 13.31 7.54 6.59
N ASP A 215 14.00 8.05 7.57
CA ASP A 215 14.54 9.41 7.60
C ASP A 215 15.96 9.46 7.03
N SER A 216 16.59 10.64 7.05
CA SER A 216 17.97 10.83 6.58
C SER A 216 19.00 9.98 7.33
N ASN A 217 18.76 9.64 8.60
CA ASN A 217 19.65 8.74 9.34
C ASN A 217 19.46 7.29 8.88
N ALA A 218 18.22 6.85 8.71
CA ALA A 218 17.93 5.53 8.16
C ALA A 218 18.54 5.35 6.78
N LEU A 219 18.42 6.36 5.89
CA LEU A 219 19.02 6.33 4.55
C LEU A 219 20.57 6.26 4.57
N LYS A 220 21.24 6.89 5.53
CA LYS A 220 22.70 6.79 5.69
C LYS A 220 23.19 5.39 6.05
N HIS A 221 22.35 4.55 6.63
CA HIS A 221 22.69 3.14 6.89
C HIS A 221 22.59 2.27 5.64
N MET A 222 21.89 2.72 4.60
CA MET A 222 21.76 1.94 3.37
C MET A 222 23.06 1.91 2.56
N LYS A 223 23.28 0.83 1.82
CA LYS A 223 24.41 0.77 0.88
C LYS A 223 24.21 1.81 -0.21
N PRO A 224 25.28 2.51 -0.67
CA PRO A 224 25.17 3.49 -1.76
C PRO A 224 24.61 2.93 -3.07
N SER A 225 24.71 1.62 -3.26
CA SER A 225 24.20 0.91 -4.46
C SER A 225 22.85 0.22 -4.24
N SER A 226 22.22 0.39 -3.07
CA SER A 226 20.94 -0.27 -2.77
C SER A 226 19.77 0.47 -3.38
N TYR A 227 18.67 -0.25 -3.52
CA TYR A 227 17.38 0.26 -3.99
C TYR A 227 16.37 0.24 -2.86
N LEU A 228 15.55 1.29 -2.77
CA LEU A 228 14.40 1.38 -1.87
C LEU A 228 13.12 1.38 -2.71
N ILE A 229 12.24 0.42 -2.47
CA ILE A 229 10.96 0.27 -3.17
C ILE A 229 9.84 0.43 -2.16
N SER A 230 8.96 1.39 -2.40
CA SER A 230 7.81 1.66 -1.53
C SER A 230 6.52 1.65 -2.33
N PHE A 231 5.52 0.93 -1.83
CA PHE A 231 4.14 0.90 -2.34
C PHE A 231 3.20 1.75 -1.49
N LEU A 232 3.75 2.40 -0.48
CA LEU A 232 3.02 3.21 0.49
C LEU A 232 3.08 4.68 0.11
N SER A 233 2.19 5.47 0.71
CA SER A 233 2.26 6.94 0.59
C SER A 233 3.66 7.43 0.96
N VAL A 234 4.16 8.40 0.22
CA VAL A 234 5.50 9.04 0.35
C VAL A 234 5.79 9.54 1.80
N VAL A 235 4.79 9.57 2.65
CA VAL A 235 4.85 10.08 4.04
C VAL A 235 5.70 9.20 4.99
N ASN A 236 6.08 7.98 4.61
CA ASN A 236 7.06 7.19 5.35
C ASN A 236 8.50 7.63 5.07
N LEU A 237 8.67 8.55 4.13
CA LEU A 237 9.95 9.14 3.70
C LEU A 237 9.86 10.64 3.94
N THR A 238 10.90 11.25 4.48
CA THR A 238 10.99 12.70 4.53
C THR A 238 11.29 13.23 3.14
N THR A 239 10.43 14.09 2.60
CA THR A 239 10.47 14.56 1.21
C THR A 239 11.75 15.32 0.82
N SER A 240 12.51 15.84 1.77
CA SER A 240 13.81 16.47 1.55
C SER A 240 14.91 15.49 1.11
N ASP A 241 14.73 14.19 1.37
CA ASP A 241 15.76 13.17 1.17
C ASP A 241 15.50 12.29 -0.07
N LEU A 242 14.45 12.61 -0.85
CA LEU A 242 13.94 11.82 -1.99
C LEU A 242 14.79 11.90 -3.27
N TRP A 243 15.96 12.54 -3.25
CA TRP A 243 16.86 12.65 -4.42
C TRP A 243 17.47 11.32 -4.88
N TYR A 244 17.25 10.23 -4.16
CA TYR A 244 17.82 8.90 -4.43
C TYR A 244 16.78 7.80 -4.68
N ILE A 245 15.51 8.14 -4.84
CA ILE A 245 14.45 7.16 -5.12
C ILE A 245 14.02 7.32 -6.58
N MET A 246 14.52 6.45 -7.43
CA MET A 246 13.95 6.16 -8.74
C MET A 246 13.46 4.73 -8.75
#